data_6592cc304ffaac38f6f2717b8ff11b3b
#
_entry.id   6592cc304ffaac38f6f2717b8ff11b3b
#
_cell.length_a   1.000
_cell.length_b   1.000
_cell.length_c   1.000
_cell.angle_alpha   90.00
_cell.angle_beta   90.00
_cell.angle_gamma   90.00
#
_symmetry.space_group_name_H-M   'P 1'
#
loop_
_entity.id
_entity.type
_entity.pdbx_description
1 polymer ?
#
loop_
_entity_poly.entity_id
_entity_poly.type
_entity_poly.pdbx_seq_one_letter_code
_entity_poly.pdbx_strand_id
1 'polypeptide(L)'
;QRSLVGSEMCIRDRYKRIYPYNSLACNVIGFTSSDGSVGTGGIEQYYNSSLIGVNGREYGYLDQDSNLEGVVKPASNGNTVVSTIDVNIQNIVQKYIDEWQNNVGSKVTAAIVMNPNNGEILAMASNRRFDLNDPRNLSTMYSEAEIAAMTEEEELEAWNQMWRNFCVNDSYEPGSPAKPMTVAACLEEGIISQNTVFVCDGGYDVGGYRIKCSNIYGHGPLDVEHSLMKSCNDAMMQMSAMLGTERFAKYQKLFGLGQKTGIDLPGEADTAGLIYTADNMSPTDLACSSFGQTYNCTMIQMAAALSSIINGGSYYEPHVAKQILNEQGAVVKKIEPNLVRETVSQATSDFIREAMFQTVESDEGTGKAGRVAGYKIGGKTGTAQKLPRSANNYLLSFAGFAPADDPQVLVYVVVDTPNLPGKEQAHSTFATEIFQKVMEEILPYMNIFPDTEVEGAVDENLSGQEEGITNNNEGGLEPGGSTEPEGETDASEPSEPQTDENGETLPEASAPQTDDE
;
A
#
# COMPACT_ATOMS: atom_id res chain seq x y z
N GLN A 1 56.93 -20.17 -41.38
CA GLN A 1 55.46 -20.00 -41.55
C GLN A 1 54.94 -19.25 -40.35
N ARG A 2 54.75 -17.94 -40.49
CA ARG A 2 54.01 -17.14 -39.50
C ARG A 2 52.55 -17.18 -39.94
N SER A 3 51.74 -17.89 -39.20
CA SER A 3 50.28 -17.75 -39.25
C SER A 3 49.93 -16.34 -38.85
N LEU A 4 49.54 -15.50 -39.79
CA LEU A 4 48.80 -14.27 -39.49
C LEU A 4 47.40 -14.66 -39.11
N VAL A 5 47.16 -14.82 -37.84
CA VAL A 5 45.82 -14.77 -37.27
C VAL A 5 45.37 -13.32 -37.45
N GLY A 6 44.44 -13.08 -38.39
CA GLY A 6 43.83 -11.77 -38.53
C GLY A 6 43.24 -11.32 -37.21
N SER A 7 43.67 -10.18 -36.73
CA SER A 7 43.05 -9.55 -35.59
C SER A 7 41.66 -9.07 -36.01
N GLU A 8 40.64 -9.86 -35.69
CA GLU A 8 39.27 -9.37 -35.74
C GLU A 8 39.09 -8.26 -34.73
N MET A 9 39.02 -7.01 -35.18
CA MET A 9 38.60 -5.91 -34.37
C MET A 9 37.09 -5.90 -34.34
N CYS A 10 36.51 -6.51 -33.32
CA CYS A 10 35.07 -6.52 -33.08
C CYS A 10 34.69 -5.40 -32.13
N ILE A 11 34.12 -4.33 -32.66
CA ILE A 11 33.50 -3.29 -31.84
C ILE A 11 32.11 -3.80 -31.45
N ARG A 12 31.85 -3.98 -30.18
CA ARG A 12 30.54 -4.33 -29.65
C ARG A 12 29.95 -3.09 -28.98
N ASP A 13 28.92 -2.54 -29.57
CA ASP A 13 28.11 -1.56 -28.90
C ASP A 13 27.31 -2.27 -27.78
N ARG A 14 27.51 -1.82 -26.55
CA ARG A 14 26.78 -2.34 -25.40
C ARG A 14 25.75 -1.33 -24.96
N TYR A 15 24.52 -1.79 -24.77
CA TYR A 15 23.50 -1.00 -24.11
C TYR A 15 23.82 -0.91 -22.62
N LYS A 16 23.69 0.32 -22.07
CA LYS A 16 23.72 0.55 -20.63
C LYS A 16 22.35 1.06 -20.21
N ARG A 17 21.72 0.37 -19.26
CA ARG A 17 20.53 0.91 -18.58
C ARG A 17 20.93 2.07 -17.71
N ILE A 18 20.11 3.12 -17.70
CA ILE A 18 20.21 4.27 -16.81
C ILE A 18 18.84 4.45 -16.19
N TYR A 19 18.80 4.58 -14.87
CA TYR A 19 17.59 4.74 -14.09
C TYR A 19 17.53 6.16 -13.53
N PRO A 20 16.83 7.10 -14.21
CA PRO A 20 16.89 8.54 -13.88
C PRO A 20 16.37 8.87 -12.48
N TYR A 21 15.48 8.04 -11.94
CA TYR A 21 14.87 8.21 -10.63
C TYR A 21 15.55 7.38 -9.52
N ASN A 22 16.71 6.83 -9.78
CA ASN A 22 17.55 6.08 -8.84
C ASN A 22 16.77 4.96 -8.12
N SER A 23 16.21 5.25 -6.93
CA SER A 23 15.55 4.24 -6.09
C SER A 23 14.02 4.21 -6.18
N LEU A 24 13.40 5.10 -6.99
CA LEU A 24 11.95 5.16 -7.11
C LEU A 24 11.40 3.86 -7.73
N ALA A 25 10.44 3.21 -7.07
CA ALA A 25 9.84 1.94 -7.49
C ALA A 25 10.86 0.83 -7.79
N CYS A 26 12.03 0.82 -7.13
CA CYS A 26 13.15 -0.06 -7.48
C CYS A 26 12.78 -1.55 -7.48
N ASN A 27 11.96 -2.02 -6.54
CA ASN A 27 11.51 -3.40 -6.46
C ASN A 27 10.47 -3.76 -7.56
N VAL A 28 9.80 -2.76 -8.17
CA VAL A 28 8.87 -2.95 -9.29
C VAL A 28 9.61 -2.89 -10.61
N ILE A 29 10.56 -1.96 -10.76
CA ILE A 29 11.32 -1.79 -12.00
C ILE A 29 12.33 -2.92 -12.16
N GLY A 30 13.11 -3.21 -11.09
CA GLY A 30 14.25 -4.12 -11.18
C GLY A 30 15.44 -3.48 -11.91
N PHE A 31 16.51 -4.24 -12.15
CA PHE A 31 17.73 -3.76 -12.78
C PHE A 31 18.29 -4.79 -13.78
N THR A 32 19.25 -4.36 -14.57
CA THR A 32 19.90 -5.27 -15.54
C THR A 32 21.32 -5.60 -15.11
N SER A 33 21.84 -6.72 -15.63
CA SER A 33 23.28 -7.01 -15.60
C SER A 33 24.08 -5.85 -16.22
N SER A 34 25.36 -5.74 -15.89
CA SER A 34 26.24 -4.66 -16.34
C SER A 34 26.36 -4.56 -17.87
N ASP A 35 26.09 -5.65 -18.58
CA ASP A 35 26.08 -5.71 -20.06
C ASP A 35 24.67 -5.50 -20.65
N GLY A 36 23.66 -5.25 -19.80
CA GLY A 36 22.27 -5.02 -20.22
C GLY A 36 21.55 -6.25 -20.79
N SER A 37 22.11 -7.45 -20.64
CA SER A 37 21.57 -8.65 -21.29
C SER A 37 20.55 -9.42 -20.46
N VAL A 38 20.59 -9.26 -19.13
CA VAL A 38 19.73 -10.00 -18.20
C VAL A 38 19.08 -9.03 -17.22
N GLY A 39 17.76 -9.04 -17.18
CA GLY A 39 16.98 -8.35 -16.15
C GLY A 39 16.95 -9.14 -14.85
N THR A 40 17.04 -8.43 -13.72
CA THR A 40 16.97 -8.97 -12.36
C THR A 40 15.88 -8.25 -11.58
N GLY A 41 14.88 -8.98 -11.11
CA GLY A 41 13.72 -8.42 -10.42
C GLY A 41 12.82 -7.59 -11.34
N GLY A 42 11.62 -7.29 -10.85
CA GLY A 42 10.70 -6.33 -11.43
C GLY A 42 10.37 -6.52 -12.92
N ILE A 43 10.01 -5.42 -13.54
CA ILE A 43 9.70 -5.30 -14.98
C ILE A 43 10.90 -5.70 -15.84
N GLU A 44 12.13 -5.36 -15.44
CA GLU A 44 13.34 -5.71 -16.21
C GLU A 44 13.49 -7.23 -16.36
N GLN A 45 13.16 -8.00 -15.35
CA GLN A 45 13.20 -9.47 -15.44
C GLN A 45 11.98 -10.04 -16.17
N TYR A 46 10.76 -9.61 -15.81
CA TYR A 46 9.53 -10.18 -16.38
C TYR A 46 9.40 -9.89 -17.88
N TYR A 47 9.73 -8.67 -18.27
CA TYR A 47 9.68 -8.23 -19.68
C TYR A 47 11.04 -8.23 -20.38
N ASN A 48 12.05 -8.96 -19.85
CA ASN A 48 13.40 -8.97 -20.40
C ASN A 48 13.42 -9.28 -21.92
N SER A 49 12.63 -10.25 -22.36
CA SER A 49 12.56 -10.62 -23.78
C SER A 49 12.02 -9.51 -24.69
N SER A 50 11.24 -8.58 -24.14
CA SER A 50 10.73 -7.41 -24.87
C SER A 50 11.69 -6.23 -24.81
N LEU A 51 12.36 -6.04 -23.65
CA LEU A 51 13.23 -4.91 -23.37
C LEU A 51 14.63 -5.06 -23.96
N ILE A 52 15.10 -6.30 -24.14
CA ILE A 52 16.44 -6.56 -24.65
C ILE A 52 16.55 -6.24 -26.14
N GLY A 53 17.55 -5.41 -26.49
CA GLY A 53 17.91 -5.15 -27.87
C GLY A 53 18.89 -6.19 -28.42
N VAL A 54 19.22 -6.06 -29.69
CA VAL A 54 20.26 -6.84 -30.35
C VAL A 54 21.48 -5.96 -30.58
N ASN A 55 22.61 -6.36 -30.00
CA ASN A 55 23.87 -5.62 -30.14
C ASN A 55 24.29 -5.57 -31.63
N GLY A 56 24.74 -4.40 -32.04
CA GLY A 56 25.37 -4.21 -33.35
C GLY A 56 26.70 -4.97 -33.45
N ARG A 57 27.12 -5.25 -34.64
CA ARG A 57 28.41 -5.87 -34.93
C ARG A 57 29.06 -5.17 -36.11
N GLU A 58 30.31 -4.82 -35.93
CA GLU A 58 31.20 -4.42 -37.03
C GLU A 58 32.28 -5.49 -37.16
N TYR A 59 32.38 -6.07 -38.32
CA TYR A 59 33.41 -7.08 -38.63
C TYR A 59 33.93 -6.82 -40.03
N GLY A 60 35.19 -7.12 -40.21
CA GLY A 60 35.82 -6.91 -41.50
C GLY A 60 36.72 -8.07 -41.88
N TYR A 61 36.85 -8.25 -43.19
CA TYR A 61 37.83 -9.13 -43.80
C TYR A 61 38.90 -8.28 -44.47
N LEU A 62 40.17 -8.66 -44.31
CA LEU A 62 41.23 -8.07 -45.10
C LEU A 62 41.13 -8.65 -46.50
N ASP A 63 40.98 -7.78 -47.52
CA ASP A 63 41.11 -8.18 -48.92
C ASP A 63 42.55 -8.57 -49.24
N GLN A 64 42.80 -8.99 -50.50
CA GLN A 64 44.13 -9.40 -50.94
C GLN A 64 45.17 -8.26 -50.94
N ASP A 65 44.69 -7.00 -50.89
CA ASP A 65 45.50 -5.78 -50.84
C ASP A 65 45.62 -5.22 -49.44
N SER A 66 45.18 -5.97 -48.42
CA SER A 66 45.19 -5.56 -46.98
C SER A 66 44.27 -4.38 -46.64
N ASN A 67 43.25 -4.12 -47.48
CA ASN A 67 42.19 -3.18 -47.09
C ASN A 67 41.12 -3.90 -46.26
N LEU A 68 40.57 -3.18 -45.27
CA LEU A 68 39.51 -3.70 -44.43
C LEU A 68 38.14 -3.45 -45.09
N GLU A 69 37.53 -4.51 -45.65
CA GLU A 69 36.13 -4.44 -46.04
C GLU A 69 35.25 -4.61 -44.76
N GLY A 70 34.80 -3.48 -44.21
CA GLY A 70 33.95 -3.48 -43.03
C GLY A 70 32.49 -3.77 -43.37
N VAL A 71 31.91 -4.74 -42.69
CA VAL A 71 30.47 -4.98 -42.68
C VAL A 71 29.91 -4.53 -41.35
N VAL A 72 29.03 -3.54 -41.38
CA VAL A 72 28.32 -3.05 -40.18
C VAL A 72 26.93 -3.68 -40.16
N LYS A 73 26.65 -4.44 -39.09
CA LYS A 73 25.31 -4.84 -38.73
C LYS A 73 24.85 -3.90 -37.59
N PRO A 74 23.91 -2.98 -37.85
CA PRO A 74 23.50 -2.02 -36.84
C PRO A 74 22.87 -2.70 -35.62
N ALA A 75 22.98 -2.06 -34.45
CA ALA A 75 22.24 -2.44 -33.28
C ALA A 75 20.74 -2.20 -33.51
N SER A 76 19.91 -3.01 -32.85
CA SER A 76 18.45 -2.85 -32.83
C SER A 76 18.01 -2.70 -31.39
N ASN A 77 17.28 -1.63 -31.10
CA ASN A 77 16.74 -1.39 -29.76
C ASN A 77 15.67 -2.41 -29.40
N GLY A 78 15.54 -2.71 -28.12
CA GLY A 78 14.40 -3.44 -27.61
C GLY A 78 13.13 -2.58 -27.61
N ASN A 79 12.03 -3.19 -27.26
CA ASN A 79 10.75 -2.51 -27.09
C ASN A 79 10.74 -1.65 -25.81
N THR A 80 9.80 -0.72 -25.73
CA THR A 80 9.53 0.09 -24.54
C THR A 80 8.33 -0.50 -23.81
N VAL A 81 8.46 -0.77 -22.52
CA VAL A 81 7.33 -1.11 -21.64
C VAL A 81 6.83 0.18 -20.98
N VAL A 82 5.57 0.51 -21.20
CA VAL A 82 4.90 1.60 -20.50
C VAL A 82 4.22 1.01 -19.26
N SER A 83 4.60 1.49 -18.09
CA SER A 83 4.07 1.01 -16.81
C SER A 83 2.75 1.69 -16.45
N THR A 84 1.96 1.03 -15.59
CA THR A 84 0.80 1.62 -14.89
C THR A 84 1.22 2.45 -13.68
N ILE A 85 2.47 2.29 -13.22
CA ILE A 85 3.00 3.05 -12.09
C ILE A 85 3.00 4.55 -12.42
N ASP A 86 2.27 5.31 -11.61
CA ASP A 86 2.29 6.77 -11.67
C ASP A 86 3.42 7.32 -10.80
N VAL A 87 4.30 8.10 -11.40
CA VAL A 87 5.51 8.63 -10.73
C VAL A 87 5.16 9.52 -9.54
N ASN A 88 4.07 10.29 -9.62
CA ASN A 88 3.68 11.20 -8.54
C ASN A 88 3.04 10.44 -7.38
N ILE A 89 2.12 9.49 -7.67
CA ILE A 89 1.53 8.62 -6.66
C ILE A 89 2.63 7.79 -5.98
N GLN A 90 3.56 7.24 -6.74
CA GLN A 90 4.70 6.48 -6.20
C GLN A 90 5.58 7.34 -5.27
N ASN A 91 5.86 8.61 -5.64
CA ASN A 91 6.62 9.53 -4.81
C ASN A 91 5.88 9.90 -3.52
N ILE A 92 4.57 10.13 -3.59
CA ILE A 92 3.73 10.42 -2.43
C ILE A 92 3.75 9.25 -1.44
N VAL A 93 3.53 8.02 -1.94
CA VAL A 93 3.59 6.82 -1.10
C VAL A 93 4.96 6.67 -0.45
N GLN A 94 6.03 6.84 -1.23
CA GLN A 94 7.40 6.70 -0.74
C GLN A 94 7.73 7.75 0.32
N LYS A 95 7.29 9.01 0.14
CA LYS A 95 7.45 10.11 1.09
C LYS A 95 6.91 9.73 2.48
N TYR A 96 5.71 9.16 2.54
CA TYR A 96 5.09 8.83 3.83
C TYR A 96 5.61 7.55 4.47
N ILE A 97 6.09 6.60 3.66
CA ILE A 97 6.88 5.46 4.17
C ILE A 97 8.19 5.98 4.80
N ASP A 98 8.89 6.90 4.14
CA ASP A 98 10.15 7.47 4.64
C ASP A 98 9.93 8.31 5.91
N GLU A 99 8.87 9.10 5.93
CA GLU A 99 8.50 9.87 7.13
C GLU A 99 8.27 8.94 8.33
N TRP A 100 7.51 7.85 8.13
CA TRP A 100 7.31 6.84 9.16
C TRP A 100 8.64 6.20 9.61
N GLN A 101 9.49 5.79 8.66
CA GLN A 101 10.76 5.17 8.97
C GLN A 101 11.71 6.08 9.74
N ASN A 102 11.69 7.38 9.45
CA ASN A 102 12.52 8.36 10.15
C ASN A 102 12.00 8.70 11.56
N ASN A 103 10.69 8.61 11.79
CA ASN A 103 10.08 8.97 13.07
C ASN A 103 10.05 7.80 14.07
N VAL A 104 9.55 6.65 13.65
CA VAL A 104 9.41 5.44 14.48
C VAL A 104 10.19 4.28 13.90
N GLY A 105 9.99 4.02 12.61
CA GLY A 105 10.55 2.92 11.88
C GLY A 105 9.88 1.58 12.17
N SER A 106 10.17 0.61 11.32
CA SER A 106 9.68 -0.75 11.41
C SER A 106 10.57 -1.70 10.62
N LYS A 107 10.44 -2.99 10.85
CA LYS A 107 11.13 -4.00 10.04
C LYS A 107 10.76 -3.89 8.56
N VAL A 108 9.46 -3.75 8.28
CA VAL A 108 8.95 -3.45 6.94
C VAL A 108 7.77 -2.49 7.06
N THR A 109 7.79 -1.45 6.24
CA THR A 109 6.61 -0.65 5.90
C THR A 109 6.42 -0.74 4.40
N ALA A 110 5.23 -1.12 3.94
CA ALA A 110 4.93 -1.27 2.54
C ALA A 110 3.51 -0.78 2.21
N ALA A 111 3.32 -0.33 0.97
CA ALA A 111 2.02 0.10 0.49
C ALA A 111 1.82 -0.27 -0.99
N ILE A 112 0.56 -0.59 -1.33
CA ILE A 112 0.07 -0.78 -2.68
C ILE A 112 -1.05 0.24 -2.93
N VAL A 113 -1.00 0.93 -4.06
CA VAL A 113 -2.10 1.74 -4.60
C VAL A 113 -2.59 1.06 -5.86
N MET A 114 -3.85 0.68 -5.90
CA MET A 114 -4.44 -0.13 -6.96
C MET A 114 -5.77 0.49 -7.43
N ASN A 115 -5.99 0.49 -8.74
CA ASN A 115 -7.31 0.75 -9.30
C ASN A 115 -8.16 -0.53 -9.16
N PRO A 116 -9.22 -0.54 -8.34
CA PRO A 116 -10.01 -1.74 -8.10
C PRO A 116 -10.81 -2.20 -9.32
N ASN A 117 -11.04 -1.31 -10.30
CA ASN A 117 -11.94 -1.56 -11.44
C ASN A 117 -11.25 -2.16 -12.66
N ASN A 118 -9.90 -2.23 -12.66
CA ASN A 118 -9.16 -2.77 -13.80
C ASN A 118 -7.90 -3.56 -13.43
N GLY A 119 -7.46 -3.54 -12.15
CA GLY A 119 -6.28 -4.25 -11.70
C GLY A 119 -4.96 -3.50 -11.89
N GLU A 120 -4.96 -2.28 -12.42
CA GLU A 120 -3.73 -1.47 -12.55
C GLU A 120 -3.13 -1.13 -11.19
N ILE A 121 -1.84 -1.41 -11.02
CA ILE A 121 -1.06 -0.98 -9.87
C ILE A 121 -0.50 0.42 -10.17
N LEU A 122 -0.98 1.42 -9.44
CA LEU A 122 -0.58 2.81 -9.60
C LEU A 122 0.69 3.16 -8.81
N ALA A 123 0.89 2.49 -7.66
CA ALA A 123 2.12 2.56 -6.88
C ALA A 123 2.30 1.27 -6.07
N MET A 124 3.55 0.89 -5.87
CA MET A 124 3.95 -0.21 -5.02
C MET A 124 5.32 0.11 -4.41
N ALA A 125 5.38 0.30 -3.11
CA ALA A 125 6.56 0.76 -2.41
C ALA A 125 6.79 0.03 -1.09
N SER A 126 8.06 0.01 -0.65
CA SER A 126 8.42 -0.39 0.71
C SER A 126 9.65 0.41 1.19
N ASN A 127 9.97 0.28 2.48
CA ASN A 127 11.21 0.84 3.03
C ASN A 127 12.48 0.09 2.57
N ARG A 128 12.35 -1.08 1.93
CA ARG A 128 13.48 -1.80 1.32
C ARG A 128 13.76 -1.18 -0.05
N ARG A 129 14.74 -0.27 -0.09
CA ARG A 129 15.12 0.45 -1.30
C ARG A 129 16.58 0.32 -1.61
N PHE A 130 16.91 0.38 -2.90
CA PHE A 130 18.27 0.42 -3.42
C PHE A 130 18.34 1.31 -4.66
N ASP A 131 19.52 1.82 -4.96
CA ASP A 131 19.75 2.57 -6.20
C ASP A 131 19.84 1.58 -7.37
N LEU A 132 18.94 1.72 -8.33
CA LEU A 132 18.91 0.89 -9.55
C LEU A 132 20.18 1.03 -10.40
N ASN A 133 20.93 2.14 -10.26
CA ASN A 133 22.22 2.34 -10.93
C ASN A 133 23.39 1.70 -10.16
N ASP A 134 23.22 1.42 -8.86
CA ASP A 134 24.18 0.72 -7.98
C ASP A 134 23.46 -0.32 -7.09
N PRO A 135 22.85 -1.36 -7.70
CA PRO A 135 21.92 -2.24 -7.02
C PRO A 135 22.55 -3.18 -5.98
N ARG A 136 23.88 -3.20 -5.88
CA ARG A 136 24.61 -4.01 -4.90
C ARG A 136 25.10 -3.22 -3.71
N ASN A 137 24.81 -1.94 -3.64
CA ASN A 137 25.19 -1.08 -2.53
C ASN A 137 24.32 -1.35 -1.29
N LEU A 138 24.89 -1.99 -0.29
CA LEU A 138 24.22 -2.32 0.97
C LEU A 138 24.18 -1.18 1.99
N SER A 139 24.82 -0.04 1.72
CA SER A 139 24.92 1.08 2.67
C SER A 139 23.57 1.70 3.05
N THR A 140 22.51 1.41 2.31
CA THR A 140 21.13 1.81 2.65
C THR A 140 20.50 0.97 3.77
N MET A 141 21.06 -0.21 4.06
CA MET A 141 20.52 -1.16 5.04
C MET A 141 21.49 -1.49 6.17
N TYR A 142 22.80 -1.39 5.93
CA TYR A 142 23.87 -1.80 6.84
C TYR A 142 24.94 -0.72 6.96
N SER A 143 25.57 -0.63 8.10
CA SER A 143 26.75 0.23 8.31
C SER A 143 27.98 -0.34 7.59
N GLU A 144 28.97 0.51 7.31
CA GLU A 144 30.24 0.08 6.70
C GLU A 144 30.94 -1.03 7.50
N ALA A 145 30.85 -0.97 8.84
CA ALA A 145 31.45 -1.99 9.71
C ALA A 145 30.72 -3.35 9.60
N GLU A 146 29.40 -3.35 9.48
CA GLU A 146 28.61 -4.58 9.27
C GLU A 146 28.90 -5.17 7.89
N ILE A 147 28.91 -4.34 6.84
CA ILE A 147 29.24 -4.78 5.47
C ILE A 147 30.66 -5.41 5.43
N ALA A 148 31.65 -4.74 6.04
CA ALA A 148 33.01 -5.23 6.06
C ALA A 148 33.20 -6.54 6.87
N ALA A 149 32.27 -6.86 7.75
CA ALA A 149 32.28 -8.08 8.55
C ALA A 149 31.51 -9.24 7.91
N MET A 150 30.72 -9.01 6.85
CA MET A 150 29.92 -10.03 6.18
C MET A 150 30.80 -11.05 5.44
N THR A 151 30.40 -12.28 5.49
CA THR A 151 30.87 -13.33 4.58
C THR A 151 30.21 -13.16 3.20
N GLU A 152 30.77 -13.79 2.17
CA GLU A 152 30.18 -13.78 0.82
C GLU A 152 28.72 -14.33 0.81
N GLU A 153 28.41 -15.30 1.67
CA GLU A 153 27.07 -15.87 1.79
C GLU A 153 26.10 -14.90 2.45
N GLU A 154 26.53 -14.19 3.50
CA GLU A 154 25.74 -13.16 4.18
C GLU A 154 25.50 -11.95 3.29
N GLU A 155 26.50 -11.55 2.50
CA GLU A 155 26.37 -10.47 1.53
C GLU A 155 25.35 -10.82 0.41
N LEU A 156 25.41 -12.05 -0.11
CA LEU A 156 24.46 -12.55 -1.10
C LEU A 156 23.03 -12.58 -0.53
N GLU A 157 22.85 -13.04 0.69
CA GLU A 157 21.55 -13.04 1.36
C GLU A 157 21.05 -11.62 1.60
N ALA A 158 21.92 -10.68 2.00
CA ALA A 158 21.59 -9.27 2.18
C ALA A 158 21.10 -8.63 0.87
N TRP A 159 21.76 -8.89 -0.27
CA TRP A 159 21.29 -8.44 -1.57
C TRP A 159 19.92 -9.05 -1.90
N ASN A 160 19.75 -10.34 -1.73
CA ASN A 160 18.47 -11.01 -1.98
C ASN A 160 17.33 -10.41 -1.14
N GLN A 161 17.59 -10.09 0.13
CA GLN A 161 16.62 -9.44 1.01
C GLN A 161 16.30 -8.00 0.56
N MET A 162 17.30 -7.25 0.10
CA MET A 162 17.14 -5.89 -0.39
C MET A 162 16.34 -5.82 -1.70
N TRP A 163 16.56 -6.78 -2.61
CA TRP A 163 15.90 -6.81 -3.91
C TRP A 163 14.46 -7.36 -3.85
N ARG A 164 14.10 -8.06 -2.75
CA ARG A 164 12.75 -8.63 -2.61
C ARG A 164 11.69 -7.53 -2.60
N ASN A 165 10.64 -7.74 -3.38
CA ASN A 165 9.43 -6.95 -3.32
C ASN A 165 8.49 -7.54 -2.24
N PHE A 166 8.44 -6.91 -1.07
CA PHE A 166 7.60 -7.38 0.05
C PHE A 166 6.14 -7.59 -0.36
N CYS A 167 5.61 -6.73 -1.22
CA CYS A 167 4.20 -6.78 -1.63
C CYS A 167 3.84 -8.05 -2.41
N VAL A 168 4.83 -8.68 -3.06
CA VAL A 168 4.64 -9.80 -3.99
C VAL A 168 5.35 -11.07 -3.50
N ASN A 169 6.56 -10.92 -2.95
CA ASN A 169 7.44 -12.05 -2.64
C ASN A 169 7.35 -12.54 -1.18
N ASP A 170 6.70 -11.79 -0.28
CA ASP A 170 6.59 -12.14 1.13
C ASP A 170 5.11 -12.42 1.50
N SER A 171 4.92 -13.38 2.41
CA SER A 171 3.59 -13.74 2.92
C SER A 171 3.50 -13.55 4.42
N TYR A 172 2.30 -13.25 4.90
CA TYR A 172 2.02 -12.97 6.30
C TYR A 172 0.56 -13.29 6.65
N GLU A 173 0.24 -13.38 7.94
CA GLU A 173 -1.15 -13.49 8.42
C GLU A 173 -1.86 -12.13 8.24
N PRO A 174 -2.92 -12.02 7.41
CA PRO A 174 -3.51 -10.72 7.05
C PRO A 174 -4.25 -10.05 8.22
N GLY A 175 -4.72 -10.82 9.19
CA GLY A 175 -5.53 -10.29 10.28
C GLY A 175 -6.87 -9.74 9.82
N SER A 176 -7.37 -8.72 10.52
CA SER A 176 -8.73 -8.21 10.36
C SER A 176 -9.12 -7.67 8.97
N PRO A 177 -8.22 -7.27 8.04
CA PRO A 177 -8.61 -7.02 6.64
C PRO A 177 -9.22 -8.22 5.91
N ALA A 178 -9.08 -9.44 6.45
CA ALA A 178 -9.74 -10.63 5.94
C ALA A 178 -11.24 -10.74 6.31
N LYS A 179 -11.72 -9.99 7.31
CA LYS A 179 -13.11 -10.09 7.81
C LYS A 179 -14.18 -9.75 6.77
N PRO A 180 -14.00 -8.75 5.89
CA PRO A 180 -14.93 -8.54 4.79
C PRO A 180 -15.17 -9.77 3.94
N MET A 181 -14.14 -10.62 3.70
CA MET A 181 -14.27 -11.87 2.96
C MET A 181 -15.15 -12.90 3.69
N THR A 182 -15.02 -13.00 5.02
CA THR A 182 -15.85 -13.90 5.85
C THR A 182 -17.31 -13.48 5.82
N VAL A 183 -17.57 -12.18 5.99
CA VAL A 183 -18.92 -11.62 5.92
C VAL A 183 -19.53 -11.84 4.53
N ALA A 184 -18.75 -11.52 3.47
CA ALA A 184 -19.17 -11.72 2.09
C ALA A 184 -19.58 -13.16 1.81
N ALA A 185 -18.77 -14.12 2.22
CA ALA A 185 -19.07 -15.55 2.04
C ALA A 185 -20.38 -15.97 2.72
N CYS A 186 -20.64 -15.47 3.93
CA CYS A 186 -21.86 -15.79 4.66
C CYS A 186 -23.11 -15.14 4.04
N LEU A 187 -23.00 -13.92 3.52
CA LEU A 187 -24.08 -13.22 2.81
C LEU A 187 -24.40 -13.91 1.48
N GLU A 188 -23.37 -14.24 0.67
CA GLU A 188 -23.53 -14.91 -0.62
C GLU A 188 -24.16 -16.31 -0.50
N GLU A 189 -23.82 -17.05 0.54
CA GLU A 189 -24.44 -18.38 0.80
C GLU A 189 -25.81 -18.26 1.50
N GLY A 190 -26.30 -17.03 1.79
CA GLY A 190 -27.59 -16.80 2.43
C GLY A 190 -27.69 -17.35 3.86
N ILE A 191 -26.54 -17.60 4.51
CA ILE A 191 -26.48 -18.14 5.87
C ILE A 191 -26.82 -17.06 6.88
N ILE A 192 -26.47 -15.81 6.58
CA ILE A 192 -26.82 -14.62 7.34
C ILE A 192 -27.52 -13.61 6.43
N SER A 193 -28.25 -12.70 7.06
CA SER A 193 -28.76 -11.48 6.44
C SER A 193 -28.10 -10.27 7.10
N GLN A 194 -28.20 -9.11 6.49
CA GLN A 194 -27.67 -7.85 7.05
C GLN A 194 -28.15 -7.58 8.48
N ASN A 195 -29.38 -8.03 8.83
CA ASN A 195 -30.00 -7.84 10.15
C ASN A 195 -29.70 -8.99 11.14
N THR A 196 -28.86 -9.95 10.78
CA THR A 196 -28.50 -11.04 11.70
C THR A 196 -27.66 -10.48 12.85
N VAL A 197 -28.07 -10.83 14.09
CA VAL A 197 -27.40 -10.34 15.30
C VAL A 197 -26.54 -11.43 15.91
N PHE A 198 -25.31 -11.10 16.25
CA PHE A 198 -24.36 -11.94 16.98
C PHE A 198 -24.13 -11.37 18.37
N VAL A 199 -23.98 -12.21 19.37
CA VAL A 199 -23.69 -11.78 20.74
C VAL A 199 -22.23 -12.06 21.05
N CYS A 200 -21.45 -11.01 21.27
CA CYS A 200 -20.05 -11.11 21.66
C CYS A 200 -19.92 -10.98 23.18
N ASP A 201 -19.48 -12.05 23.85
CA ASP A 201 -19.21 -12.10 25.29
C ASP A 201 -17.70 -12.04 25.63
N GLY A 202 -16.87 -11.66 24.64
CA GLY A 202 -15.42 -11.49 24.77
C GLY A 202 -14.59 -12.65 24.24
N GLY A 203 -15.21 -13.67 23.62
CA GLY A 203 -14.52 -14.77 22.95
C GLY A 203 -15.45 -15.91 22.58
N TYR A 204 -14.93 -16.87 21.82
CA TYR A 204 -15.67 -18.00 21.30
C TYR A 204 -15.05 -19.33 21.73
N ASP A 205 -15.85 -20.24 22.24
CA ASP A 205 -15.40 -21.55 22.71
C ASP A 205 -15.44 -22.57 21.55
N VAL A 206 -14.28 -23.05 21.12
CA VAL A 206 -14.14 -23.99 20.00
C VAL A 206 -12.94 -24.91 20.20
N GLY A 207 -13.11 -26.20 19.88
CA GLY A 207 -12.02 -27.18 19.96
C GLY A 207 -11.39 -27.36 21.36
N GLY A 208 -12.14 -27.05 22.42
CA GLY A 208 -11.64 -27.10 23.81
C GLY A 208 -10.84 -25.87 24.25
N TYR A 209 -10.81 -24.82 23.42
CA TYR A 209 -10.13 -23.56 23.71
C TYR A 209 -11.12 -22.40 23.66
N ARG A 210 -10.86 -21.36 24.48
CA ARG A 210 -11.55 -20.08 24.36
C ARG A 210 -10.66 -19.11 23.57
N ILE A 211 -11.05 -18.80 22.33
CA ILE A 211 -10.38 -17.81 21.49
C ILE A 211 -10.95 -16.43 21.83
N LYS A 212 -10.07 -15.52 22.24
CA LYS A 212 -10.48 -14.19 22.73
C LYS A 212 -10.83 -13.23 21.59
N CYS A 213 -11.85 -12.44 21.81
CA CYS A 213 -12.11 -11.25 21.01
C CYS A 213 -11.09 -10.13 21.33
N SER A 214 -10.96 -9.14 20.45
CA SER A 214 -10.19 -7.92 20.72
C SER A 214 -10.69 -7.19 21.97
N ASN A 215 -12.01 -7.09 22.14
CA ASN A 215 -12.63 -6.69 23.39
C ASN A 215 -12.92 -7.94 24.26
N ILE A 216 -12.08 -8.19 25.24
CA ILE A 216 -12.19 -9.35 26.15
C ILE A 216 -13.40 -9.29 27.09
N TYR A 217 -14.03 -8.13 27.23
CA TYR A 217 -15.26 -7.92 28.03
C TYR A 217 -16.52 -8.12 27.19
N GLY A 218 -16.38 -8.35 25.88
CA GLY A 218 -17.48 -8.49 24.94
C GLY A 218 -17.95 -7.15 24.37
N HIS A 219 -18.50 -7.23 23.15
CA HIS A 219 -19.14 -6.08 22.51
C HIS A 219 -20.65 -6.06 22.74
N GLY A 220 -21.22 -7.14 23.36
CA GLY A 220 -22.66 -7.33 23.45
C GLY A 220 -23.28 -7.76 22.10
N PRO A 221 -24.57 -7.48 21.88
CA PRO A 221 -25.24 -7.77 20.63
C PRO A 221 -24.78 -6.82 19.52
N LEU A 222 -24.38 -7.40 18.38
CA LEU A 222 -23.93 -6.69 17.18
C LEU A 222 -24.65 -7.28 15.95
N ASP A 223 -25.17 -6.44 15.08
CA ASP A 223 -25.52 -6.87 13.72
C ASP A 223 -24.25 -7.06 12.87
N VAL A 224 -24.42 -7.38 11.59
CA VAL A 224 -23.29 -7.67 10.69
C VAL A 224 -22.44 -6.44 10.44
N GLU A 225 -23.06 -5.27 10.25
CA GLU A 225 -22.34 -4.00 10.03
C GLU A 225 -21.49 -3.63 11.24
N HIS A 226 -22.09 -3.59 12.44
CA HIS A 226 -21.38 -3.30 13.68
C HIS A 226 -20.29 -4.35 14.00
N SER A 227 -20.49 -5.60 13.58
CA SER A 227 -19.47 -6.65 13.72
C SER A 227 -18.21 -6.35 12.90
N LEU A 228 -18.35 -5.79 11.69
CA LEU A 228 -17.23 -5.31 10.87
C LEU A 228 -16.65 -4.01 11.41
N MET A 229 -17.49 -3.04 11.74
CA MET A 229 -17.13 -1.71 12.24
C MET A 229 -16.28 -1.79 13.51
N LYS A 230 -16.72 -2.60 14.50
CA LYS A 230 -15.99 -2.85 15.74
C LYS A 230 -14.92 -3.94 15.64
N SER A 231 -14.73 -4.48 14.45
CA SER A 231 -13.74 -5.56 14.19
C SER A 231 -13.86 -6.74 15.15
N CYS A 232 -15.09 -7.21 15.42
CA CYS A 232 -15.37 -8.26 16.37
C CYS A 232 -14.89 -9.64 15.88
N ASN A 233 -13.93 -10.27 16.60
CA ASN A 233 -13.45 -11.61 16.27
C ASN A 233 -14.50 -12.66 16.57
N ASP A 234 -15.23 -12.50 17.69
CA ASP A 234 -16.24 -13.45 18.14
C ASP A 234 -17.37 -13.60 17.11
N ALA A 235 -17.92 -12.49 16.62
CA ALA A 235 -18.93 -12.52 15.56
C ALA A 235 -18.41 -13.23 14.29
N MET A 236 -17.12 -12.99 13.90
CA MET A 236 -16.53 -13.69 12.74
C MET A 236 -16.42 -15.19 12.97
N MET A 237 -16.04 -15.62 14.18
CA MET A 237 -15.98 -17.04 14.52
C MET A 237 -17.37 -17.72 14.50
N GLN A 238 -18.39 -17.04 15.02
CA GLN A 238 -19.78 -17.51 14.94
C GLN A 238 -20.23 -17.62 13.48
N MET A 239 -19.96 -16.62 12.63
CA MET A 239 -20.28 -16.64 11.20
C MET A 239 -19.58 -17.81 10.49
N SER A 240 -18.29 -18.00 10.74
CA SER A 240 -17.52 -19.07 10.11
C SER A 240 -17.99 -20.47 10.54
N ALA A 241 -18.38 -20.63 11.81
CA ALA A 241 -18.97 -21.87 12.29
C ALA A 241 -20.29 -22.21 11.58
N MET A 242 -21.12 -21.20 11.27
CA MET A 242 -22.34 -21.36 10.48
C MET A 242 -22.03 -21.68 9.01
N LEU A 243 -20.96 -21.07 8.45
CA LEU A 243 -20.55 -21.27 7.05
C LEU A 243 -20.00 -22.68 6.82
N GLY A 244 -19.18 -23.17 7.73
CA GLY A 244 -18.49 -24.46 7.65
C GLY A 244 -17.23 -24.45 6.78
N THR A 245 -16.40 -25.48 6.96
CA THR A 245 -15.05 -25.55 6.34
C THR A 245 -15.07 -25.60 4.82
N GLU A 246 -16.01 -26.35 4.22
CA GLU A 246 -16.10 -26.50 2.76
C GLU A 246 -16.36 -25.16 2.06
N ARG A 247 -17.37 -24.41 2.54
CA ARG A 247 -17.70 -23.12 1.95
C ARG A 247 -16.64 -22.08 2.26
N PHE A 248 -16.11 -22.07 3.48
CA PHE A 248 -15.01 -21.16 3.84
C PHE A 248 -13.80 -21.35 2.91
N ALA A 249 -13.33 -22.58 2.73
CA ALA A 249 -12.21 -22.89 1.83
C ALA A 249 -12.53 -22.55 0.35
N LYS A 250 -13.79 -22.76 -0.09
CA LYS A 250 -14.26 -22.35 -1.42
C LYS A 250 -14.10 -20.84 -1.61
N TYR A 251 -14.55 -20.04 -0.64
CA TYR A 251 -14.48 -18.57 -0.74
C TYR A 251 -13.06 -18.04 -0.60
N GLN A 252 -12.20 -18.65 0.24
CA GLN A 252 -10.77 -18.28 0.25
C GLN A 252 -10.16 -18.39 -1.17
N LYS A 253 -10.44 -19.48 -1.88
CA LYS A 253 -9.99 -19.66 -3.27
C LYS A 253 -10.67 -18.69 -4.23
N LEU A 254 -11.96 -18.40 -4.05
CA LEU A 254 -12.70 -17.48 -4.88
C LEU A 254 -12.12 -16.06 -4.78
N PHE A 255 -11.67 -15.65 -3.59
CA PHE A 255 -10.94 -14.39 -3.36
C PHE A 255 -9.47 -14.46 -3.75
N GLY A 256 -8.99 -15.57 -4.33
CA GLY A 256 -7.61 -15.71 -4.83
C GLY A 256 -6.56 -16.06 -3.78
N LEU A 257 -6.97 -16.33 -2.53
CA LEU A 257 -6.02 -16.77 -1.50
C LEU A 257 -5.49 -18.17 -1.80
N GLY A 258 -4.21 -18.39 -1.55
CA GLY A 258 -3.53 -19.64 -1.87
C GLY A 258 -3.31 -19.88 -3.37
N GLN A 259 -3.47 -18.85 -4.20
CA GLN A 259 -3.25 -18.88 -5.64
C GLN A 259 -2.37 -17.70 -6.05
N LYS A 260 -1.55 -17.87 -7.07
CA LYS A 260 -0.87 -16.73 -7.68
C LYS A 260 -1.89 -15.79 -8.30
N THR A 261 -1.73 -14.49 -8.10
CA THR A 261 -2.60 -13.47 -8.68
C THR A 261 -2.40 -13.33 -10.19
N GLY A 262 -1.23 -13.73 -10.68
CA GLY A 262 -0.85 -13.56 -12.08
C GLY A 262 -0.17 -12.21 -12.36
N ILE A 263 0.12 -11.42 -11.33
CA ILE A 263 0.82 -10.13 -11.51
C ILE A 263 2.06 -10.29 -12.38
N ASP A 264 2.25 -9.38 -13.31
CA ASP A 264 3.35 -9.35 -14.27
C ASP A 264 4.69 -8.90 -13.65
N LEU A 265 4.97 -9.45 -12.47
CA LEU A 265 6.24 -9.32 -11.72
C LEU A 265 6.79 -10.71 -11.35
N PRO A 266 8.11 -10.88 -11.30
CA PRO A 266 8.72 -12.17 -10.96
C PRO A 266 8.63 -12.47 -9.46
N GLY A 267 8.73 -13.75 -9.13
CA GLY A 267 8.92 -14.21 -7.74
C GLY A 267 7.68 -14.12 -6.85
N GLU A 268 6.47 -14.05 -7.43
CA GLU A 268 5.24 -14.11 -6.63
C GLU A 268 5.25 -15.34 -5.73
N ALA A 269 5.06 -15.13 -4.41
CA ALA A 269 5.14 -16.19 -3.43
C ALA A 269 4.06 -17.24 -3.65
N ASP A 270 4.46 -18.51 -3.54
CA ASP A 270 3.51 -19.62 -3.54
C ASP A 270 2.92 -19.78 -2.13
N THR A 271 1.66 -19.45 -1.99
CA THR A 271 0.89 -19.53 -0.74
C THR A 271 -0.06 -20.73 -0.70
N ALA A 272 -0.04 -21.63 -1.69
CA ALA A 272 -0.95 -22.77 -1.77
C ALA A 272 -0.86 -23.69 -0.56
N GLY A 273 0.35 -23.94 -0.07
CA GLY A 273 0.60 -24.73 1.14
C GLY A 273 0.43 -23.97 2.46
N LEU A 274 0.08 -22.68 2.41
CA LEU A 274 -0.05 -21.80 3.57
C LEU A 274 -1.49 -21.47 3.94
N ILE A 275 -2.46 -22.06 3.24
CA ILE A 275 -3.89 -22.00 3.55
C ILE A 275 -4.43 -23.40 3.84
N TYR A 276 -5.50 -23.47 4.62
CA TYR A 276 -6.18 -24.73 4.87
C TYR A 276 -7.09 -25.14 3.70
N THR A 277 -7.21 -26.45 3.49
CA THR A 277 -8.26 -27.03 2.65
C THR A 277 -9.44 -27.46 3.52
N ALA A 278 -10.58 -27.76 2.90
CA ALA A 278 -11.75 -28.27 3.64
C ALA A 278 -11.44 -29.52 4.46
N ASP A 279 -10.56 -30.39 3.93
CA ASP A 279 -10.25 -31.69 4.54
C ASP A 279 -9.30 -31.60 5.75
N ASN A 280 -8.45 -30.56 5.81
CA ASN A 280 -7.46 -30.41 6.88
C ASN A 280 -7.73 -29.25 7.85
N MET A 281 -8.83 -28.52 7.64
CA MET A 281 -9.24 -27.38 8.47
C MET A 281 -9.99 -27.87 9.71
N SER A 282 -9.35 -27.79 10.89
CA SER A 282 -10.04 -28.05 12.15
C SER A 282 -11.05 -26.92 12.49
N PRO A 283 -12.01 -27.16 13.42
CA PRO A 283 -12.89 -26.08 13.88
C PRO A 283 -12.15 -24.87 14.46
N THR A 284 -10.99 -25.09 15.11
CA THR A 284 -10.14 -24.02 15.64
C THR A 284 -9.46 -23.23 14.52
N ASP A 285 -8.99 -23.93 13.48
CA ASP A 285 -8.39 -23.28 12.30
C ASP A 285 -9.42 -22.44 11.55
N LEU A 286 -10.65 -22.96 11.36
CA LEU A 286 -11.75 -22.23 10.76
C LEU A 286 -12.08 -20.95 11.54
N ALA A 287 -12.19 -21.06 12.86
CA ALA A 287 -12.46 -19.92 13.73
C ALA A 287 -11.35 -18.85 13.63
N CYS A 288 -10.08 -19.25 13.70
CA CYS A 288 -8.96 -18.31 13.57
C CYS A 288 -8.83 -17.72 12.15
N SER A 289 -9.06 -18.53 11.13
CA SER A 289 -9.04 -18.08 9.73
C SER A 289 -10.11 -17.05 9.43
N SER A 290 -11.24 -17.08 10.13
CA SER A 290 -12.35 -16.14 9.92
C SER A 290 -12.00 -14.67 10.16
N PHE A 291 -10.97 -14.41 10.98
CA PHE A 291 -10.45 -13.07 11.24
C PHE A 291 -8.99 -12.89 10.78
N GLY A 292 -8.51 -13.76 9.87
CA GLY A 292 -7.26 -13.60 9.14
C GLY A 292 -6.01 -14.11 9.87
N GLN A 293 -6.14 -15.08 10.77
CA GLN A 293 -5.00 -15.74 11.41
C GLN A 293 -4.91 -17.21 11.00
N THR A 294 -3.77 -17.85 11.27
CA THR A 294 -3.47 -19.26 10.97
C THR A 294 -3.29 -19.61 9.49
N TYR A 295 -3.36 -18.64 8.59
CA TYR A 295 -2.98 -18.79 7.19
C TYR A 295 -2.19 -17.57 6.71
N ASN A 296 -1.40 -17.73 5.65
CA ASN A 296 -0.62 -16.64 5.08
C ASN A 296 -1.05 -16.32 3.65
N CYS A 297 -0.99 -15.04 3.33
CA CYS A 297 -1.18 -14.51 1.97
C CYS A 297 -0.21 -13.34 1.72
N THR A 298 -0.05 -12.94 0.46
CA THR A 298 0.75 -11.76 0.09
C THR A 298 -0.10 -10.49 0.13
N MET A 299 0.57 -9.31 0.14
CA MET A 299 -0.13 -8.03 0.05
C MET A 299 -0.93 -7.91 -1.24
N ILE A 300 -0.37 -8.38 -2.37
CA ILE A 300 -1.06 -8.29 -3.66
C ILE A 300 -2.31 -9.20 -3.71
N GLN A 301 -2.28 -10.37 -3.08
CA GLN A 301 -3.46 -11.22 -2.94
C GLN A 301 -4.56 -10.51 -2.14
N MET A 302 -4.20 -9.86 -1.03
CA MET A 302 -5.16 -9.11 -0.22
C MET A 302 -5.72 -7.90 -0.96
N ALA A 303 -4.87 -7.13 -1.67
CA ALA A 303 -5.31 -5.98 -2.44
C ALA A 303 -6.28 -6.39 -3.56
N ALA A 304 -5.98 -7.46 -4.31
CA ALA A 304 -6.85 -7.97 -5.36
C ALA A 304 -8.18 -8.53 -4.81
N ALA A 305 -8.14 -9.27 -3.69
CA ALA A 305 -9.33 -9.78 -3.02
C ALA A 305 -10.24 -8.65 -2.54
N LEU A 306 -9.69 -7.66 -1.84
CA LEU A 306 -10.47 -6.51 -1.36
C LEU A 306 -11.00 -5.66 -2.50
N SER A 307 -10.20 -5.43 -3.55
CA SER A 307 -10.66 -4.75 -4.77
C SER A 307 -11.90 -5.42 -5.36
N SER A 308 -11.90 -6.75 -5.44
CA SER A 308 -13.05 -7.48 -5.98
C SER A 308 -14.31 -7.38 -5.11
N ILE A 309 -14.15 -7.20 -3.79
CA ILE A 309 -15.29 -7.04 -2.89
C ILE A 309 -15.92 -5.65 -3.02
N ILE A 310 -15.10 -4.61 -3.22
CA ILE A 310 -15.58 -3.22 -3.22
C ILE A 310 -16.01 -2.72 -4.60
N ASN A 311 -15.68 -3.42 -5.70
CA ASN A 311 -15.98 -3.01 -7.07
C ASN A 311 -17.21 -3.71 -7.70
N GLY A 312 -18.07 -4.33 -6.90
CA GLY A 312 -19.24 -5.05 -7.38
C GLY A 312 -19.00 -6.53 -7.64
N GLY A 313 -17.85 -7.09 -7.27
CA GLY A 313 -17.55 -8.51 -7.35
C GLY A 313 -16.50 -8.91 -8.39
N SER A 314 -16.01 -8.00 -9.19
CA SER A 314 -15.11 -8.30 -10.32
C SER A 314 -13.66 -8.47 -9.87
N TYR A 315 -13.13 -9.70 -9.95
CA TYR A 315 -11.72 -9.97 -9.61
C TYR A 315 -10.85 -9.81 -10.85
N TYR A 316 -10.09 -8.72 -10.90
CA TYR A 316 -9.12 -8.45 -11.95
C TYR A 316 -7.73 -8.98 -11.60
N GLU A 317 -7.00 -9.47 -12.63
CA GLU A 317 -5.58 -9.79 -12.53
C GLU A 317 -4.77 -8.50 -12.31
N PRO A 318 -4.01 -8.37 -11.20
CA PRO A 318 -3.18 -7.19 -10.99
C PRO A 318 -2.06 -7.11 -12.03
N HIS A 319 -1.74 -5.89 -12.50
CA HIS A 319 -0.66 -5.71 -13.46
C HIS A 319 0.04 -4.35 -13.31
N VAL A 320 1.32 -4.31 -13.70
CA VAL A 320 2.17 -3.11 -13.67
C VAL A 320 2.55 -2.60 -15.06
N ALA A 321 2.26 -3.33 -16.13
CA ALA A 321 2.47 -2.86 -17.48
C ALA A 321 1.15 -2.49 -18.15
N LYS A 322 1.15 -1.36 -18.87
CA LYS A 322 0.00 -0.83 -19.62
C LYS A 322 0.06 -1.19 -21.10
N GLN A 323 1.25 -1.05 -21.70
CA GLN A 323 1.46 -1.36 -23.11
C GLN A 323 2.95 -1.55 -23.43
N ILE A 324 3.21 -2.22 -24.57
CA ILE A 324 4.54 -2.38 -25.13
C ILE A 324 4.59 -1.64 -26.46
N LEU A 325 5.60 -0.79 -26.64
CA LEU A 325 5.84 -0.02 -27.85
C LEU A 325 7.09 -0.51 -28.55
N ASN A 326 7.13 -0.46 -29.88
CA ASN A 326 8.34 -0.69 -30.64
C ASN A 326 9.27 0.55 -30.61
N GLU A 327 10.42 0.43 -31.26
CA GLU A 327 11.42 1.52 -31.35
C GLU A 327 10.87 2.80 -31.96
N GLN A 328 9.87 2.72 -32.82
CA GLN A 328 9.21 3.85 -33.49
C GLN A 328 8.04 4.43 -32.65
N GLY A 329 7.79 3.89 -31.45
CA GLY A 329 6.70 4.32 -30.56
C GLY A 329 5.33 3.76 -30.93
N ALA A 330 5.25 2.84 -31.89
CA ALA A 330 3.97 2.18 -32.23
C ALA A 330 3.65 1.08 -31.21
N VAL A 331 2.36 0.96 -30.86
CA VAL A 331 1.89 -0.07 -29.91
C VAL A 331 2.04 -1.46 -30.53
N VAL A 332 2.85 -2.31 -29.92
CA VAL A 332 3.04 -3.72 -30.28
C VAL A 332 2.05 -4.60 -29.52
N LYS A 333 1.82 -4.28 -28.24
CA LYS A 333 0.89 -4.99 -27.36
C LYS A 333 0.27 -4.01 -26.38
N LYS A 334 -1.04 -4.03 -26.24
CA LYS A 334 -1.78 -3.39 -25.15
C LYS A 334 -2.10 -4.44 -24.11
N ILE A 335 -1.95 -4.12 -22.84
CA ILE A 335 -2.35 -4.96 -21.72
C ILE A 335 -3.76 -4.50 -21.34
N GLU A 336 -4.74 -5.31 -21.67
CA GLU A 336 -6.14 -5.03 -21.31
C GLU A 336 -6.43 -5.61 -19.91
N PRO A 337 -7.31 -4.97 -19.12
CA PRO A 337 -7.77 -5.52 -17.85
C PRO A 337 -8.30 -6.94 -18.01
N ASN A 338 -7.76 -7.88 -17.27
CA ASN A 338 -8.19 -9.29 -17.31
C ASN A 338 -9.14 -9.59 -16.15
N LEU A 339 -10.45 -9.65 -16.44
CA LEU A 339 -11.44 -10.12 -15.48
C LEU A 339 -11.34 -11.64 -15.36
N VAL A 340 -10.84 -12.12 -14.23
CA VAL A 340 -10.59 -13.55 -13.97
C VAL A 340 -11.87 -14.28 -13.54
N ARG A 341 -12.67 -13.62 -12.67
CA ARG A 341 -13.90 -14.20 -12.09
C ARG A 341 -14.73 -13.17 -11.35
N GLU A 342 -15.97 -13.52 -11.08
CA GLU A 342 -16.84 -12.82 -10.13
C GLU A 342 -16.70 -13.45 -8.74
N THR A 343 -16.64 -12.63 -7.68
CA THR A 343 -16.42 -13.09 -6.30
C THR A 343 -17.66 -12.94 -5.42
N VAL A 344 -18.37 -11.84 -5.56
CA VAL A 344 -19.58 -11.50 -4.80
C VAL A 344 -20.62 -10.83 -5.69
N SER A 345 -21.87 -10.81 -5.24
CA SER A 345 -22.92 -10.01 -5.88
C SER A 345 -22.75 -8.52 -5.61
N GLN A 346 -23.34 -7.68 -6.47
CA GLN A 346 -23.40 -6.23 -6.27
C GLN A 346 -23.99 -5.88 -4.90
N ALA A 347 -25.07 -6.57 -4.47
CA ALA A 347 -25.72 -6.29 -3.19
C ALA A 347 -24.80 -6.56 -1.98
N THR A 348 -23.99 -7.62 -2.04
CA THR A 348 -22.99 -7.93 -1.01
C THR A 348 -21.87 -6.88 -1.03
N SER A 349 -21.40 -6.50 -2.21
CA SER A 349 -20.41 -5.44 -2.38
C SER A 349 -20.89 -4.12 -1.78
N ASP A 350 -22.11 -3.68 -2.10
CA ASP A 350 -22.70 -2.44 -1.59
C ASP A 350 -22.78 -2.44 -0.07
N PHE A 351 -23.26 -3.54 0.52
CA PHE A 351 -23.35 -3.68 1.98
C PHE A 351 -21.97 -3.62 2.66
N ILE A 352 -20.97 -4.29 2.10
CA ILE A 352 -19.62 -4.30 2.69
C ILE A 352 -18.97 -2.94 2.54
N ARG A 353 -19.15 -2.24 1.42
CA ARG A 353 -18.65 -0.86 1.26
C ARG A 353 -19.23 0.05 2.33
N GLU A 354 -20.55 -0.01 2.56
CA GLU A 354 -21.21 0.77 3.61
C GLU A 354 -20.65 0.43 5.00
N ALA A 355 -20.53 -0.85 5.36
CA ALA A 355 -19.95 -1.27 6.63
C ALA A 355 -18.49 -0.82 6.81
N MET A 356 -17.71 -0.80 5.73
CA MET A 356 -16.32 -0.29 5.74
C MET A 356 -16.28 1.25 5.78
N PHE A 357 -17.26 1.94 5.19
CA PHE A 357 -17.42 3.38 5.35
C PHE A 357 -17.76 3.73 6.81
N GLN A 358 -18.72 3.04 7.42
CA GLN A 358 -19.04 3.22 8.85
C GLN A 358 -17.85 2.89 9.77
N THR A 359 -16.96 1.99 9.36
CA THR A 359 -15.72 1.68 10.11
C THR A 359 -14.80 2.91 10.23
N VAL A 360 -14.81 3.79 9.24
CA VAL A 360 -14.00 5.03 9.20
C VAL A 360 -14.80 6.22 9.73
N GLU A 361 -16.06 6.36 9.34
CA GLU A 361 -16.85 7.56 9.59
C GLU A 361 -17.50 7.57 10.98
N SER A 362 -17.94 6.42 11.47
CA SER A 362 -18.58 6.35 12.79
C SER A 362 -17.59 6.68 13.93
N ASP A 363 -18.08 7.37 14.95
CA ASP A 363 -17.30 7.63 16.18
C ASP A 363 -16.94 6.35 16.95
N GLU A 364 -17.68 5.29 16.76
CA GLU A 364 -17.40 3.98 17.32
C GLU A 364 -16.54 3.09 16.41
N GLY A 365 -16.24 3.57 15.20
CA GLY A 365 -15.44 2.85 14.20
C GLY A 365 -13.96 2.73 14.57
N THR A 366 -13.34 1.63 14.17
CA THR A 366 -11.92 1.38 14.47
C THR A 366 -10.97 2.09 13.49
N GLY A 367 -11.48 2.67 12.40
CA GLY A 367 -10.71 3.27 11.32
C GLY A 367 -10.68 4.79 11.29
N LYS A 368 -11.15 5.49 12.33
CA LYS A 368 -11.32 6.97 12.36
C LYS A 368 -10.09 7.78 11.94
N ALA A 369 -8.90 7.30 12.25
CA ALA A 369 -7.65 7.96 11.84
C ALA A 369 -7.44 7.96 10.32
N GLY A 370 -8.24 7.21 9.56
CA GLY A 370 -8.22 7.17 8.09
C GLY A 370 -9.15 8.16 7.41
N ARG A 371 -9.87 9.00 8.15
CA ARG A 371 -10.73 10.05 7.58
C ARG A 371 -9.91 11.04 6.79
N VAL A 372 -10.40 11.42 5.63
CA VAL A 372 -9.85 12.48 4.79
C VAL A 372 -10.91 13.54 4.60
N ALA A 373 -10.59 14.78 4.98
CA ALA A 373 -11.55 15.87 4.94
C ALA A 373 -12.13 16.07 3.52
N GLY A 374 -13.45 16.10 3.42
CA GLY A 374 -14.16 16.26 2.15
C GLY A 374 -14.39 14.97 1.36
N TYR A 375 -13.96 13.80 1.85
CA TYR A 375 -14.08 12.54 1.12
C TYR A 375 -14.71 11.45 1.97
N LYS A 376 -15.58 10.65 1.37
CA LYS A 376 -16.10 9.43 1.96
C LYS A 376 -15.07 8.30 1.80
N ILE A 377 -14.49 7.90 2.90
CA ILE A 377 -13.48 6.85 2.94
C ILE A 377 -14.07 5.57 3.50
N GLY A 378 -13.98 4.47 2.76
CA GLY A 378 -14.23 3.14 3.30
C GLY A 378 -12.91 2.48 3.70
N GLY A 379 -12.88 1.69 4.80
CA GLY A 379 -11.63 1.05 5.19
C GLY A 379 -11.75 0.01 6.29
N LYS A 380 -10.66 -0.77 6.46
CA LYS A 380 -10.55 -1.80 7.49
C LYS A 380 -9.16 -1.82 8.11
N THR A 381 -9.12 -1.67 9.44
CA THR A 381 -7.90 -1.80 10.25
C THR A 381 -7.51 -3.25 10.46
N GLY A 382 -6.21 -3.51 10.58
CA GLY A 382 -5.63 -4.78 10.94
C GLY A 382 -4.58 -4.68 12.06
N THR A 383 -4.64 -5.63 12.98
CA THR A 383 -3.62 -5.85 14.01
C THR A 383 -3.45 -7.35 14.15
N ALA A 384 -2.38 -7.90 13.61
CA ALA A 384 -2.06 -9.31 13.66
C ALA A 384 -0.82 -9.53 14.55
N GLN A 385 -0.96 -10.31 15.62
CA GLN A 385 0.18 -10.72 16.43
C GLN A 385 0.96 -11.80 15.70
N LYS A 386 2.26 -11.60 15.53
CA LYS A 386 3.15 -12.53 14.80
C LYS A 386 3.56 -13.74 15.65
N LEU A 387 3.91 -14.81 14.97
CA LEU A 387 4.55 -15.98 15.61
C LEU A 387 6.07 -15.73 15.81
N PRO A 388 6.66 -16.23 16.89
CA PRO A 388 6.01 -16.80 18.07
C PRO A 388 5.29 -15.71 18.90
N ARG A 389 4.07 -16.00 19.36
CA ARG A 389 3.23 -15.01 20.09
C ARG A 389 3.91 -14.43 21.33
N SER A 390 4.86 -15.18 21.92
CA SER A 390 5.67 -14.74 23.08
C SER A 390 6.60 -13.57 22.77
N ALA A 391 6.96 -13.34 21.51
CA ALA A 391 7.80 -12.22 21.10
C ALA A 391 7.05 -10.88 21.13
N ASN A 392 5.71 -10.91 21.19
CA ASN A 392 4.85 -9.72 21.15
C ASN A 392 5.15 -8.77 19.97
N ASN A 393 5.50 -9.33 18.82
CA ASN A 393 5.64 -8.59 17.59
C ASN A 393 4.30 -8.55 16.85
N TYR A 394 4.02 -7.43 16.19
CA TYR A 394 2.75 -7.19 15.51
C TYR A 394 2.98 -6.75 14.07
N LEU A 395 2.06 -7.16 13.22
CA LEU A 395 1.88 -6.62 11.88
C LEU A 395 0.58 -5.81 11.89
N LEU A 396 0.70 -4.54 11.55
CA LEU A 396 -0.40 -3.60 11.48
C LEU A 396 -0.73 -3.34 10.04
N SER A 397 -1.99 -3.11 9.74
CA SER A 397 -2.39 -2.81 8.38
C SER A 397 -3.65 -1.95 8.32
N PHE A 398 -3.79 -1.26 7.20
CA PHE A 398 -5.02 -0.57 6.85
C PHE A 398 -5.27 -0.74 5.35
N ALA A 399 -6.44 -1.23 5.01
CA ALA A 399 -6.93 -1.26 3.63
C ALA A 399 -8.08 -0.25 3.54
N GLY A 400 -7.92 0.78 2.74
CA GLY A 400 -8.94 1.78 2.55
C GLY A 400 -9.11 2.16 1.08
N PHE A 401 -10.24 2.72 0.74
CA PHE A 401 -10.62 3.07 -0.62
C PHE A 401 -11.47 4.33 -0.67
N ALA A 402 -11.49 4.97 -1.82
CA ALA A 402 -12.28 6.16 -2.09
C ALA A 402 -12.68 6.26 -3.57
N PRO A 403 -13.81 6.95 -3.85
CA PRO A 403 -14.91 7.26 -2.95
C PRO A 403 -15.57 5.98 -2.40
N ALA A 404 -16.21 6.03 -1.22
CA ALA A 404 -16.84 4.84 -0.66
C ALA A 404 -18.00 4.30 -1.52
N ASP A 405 -18.71 5.20 -2.20
CA ASP A 405 -19.88 4.88 -3.03
C ASP A 405 -19.48 4.30 -4.40
N ASP A 406 -18.33 4.75 -4.96
CA ASP A 406 -17.82 4.35 -6.29
C ASP A 406 -16.28 4.27 -6.24
N PRO A 407 -15.72 3.19 -5.69
CA PRO A 407 -14.29 3.07 -5.45
C PRO A 407 -13.45 3.19 -6.73
N GLN A 408 -12.58 4.20 -6.79
CA GLN A 408 -11.66 4.44 -7.89
C GLN A 408 -10.22 4.11 -7.52
N VAL A 409 -9.92 4.10 -6.24
CA VAL A 409 -8.60 3.78 -5.72
C VAL A 409 -8.71 2.99 -4.41
N LEU A 410 -7.90 1.94 -4.30
CA LEU A 410 -7.64 1.20 -3.07
C LEU A 410 -6.18 1.45 -2.66
N VAL A 411 -5.96 1.80 -1.40
CA VAL A 411 -4.62 1.89 -0.80
C VAL A 411 -4.53 0.88 0.34
N TYR A 412 -3.56 -0.03 0.25
CA TYR A 412 -3.31 -1.02 1.27
C TYR A 412 -1.94 -0.81 1.89
N VAL A 413 -1.90 -0.45 3.17
CA VAL A 413 -0.67 -0.17 3.95
C VAL A 413 -0.43 -1.27 4.95
N VAL A 414 0.82 -1.72 5.06
CA VAL A 414 1.31 -2.68 6.06
C VAL A 414 2.51 -2.10 6.78
N VAL A 415 2.51 -2.19 8.11
CA VAL A 415 3.62 -1.86 9.01
C VAL A 415 3.96 -3.11 9.82
N ASP A 416 5.04 -3.78 9.47
CA ASP A 416 5.48 -5.03 10.12
C ASP A 416 6.54 -4.74 11.19
N THR A 417 6.24 -5.10 12.41
CA THR A 417 7.14 -5.00 13.57
C THR A 417 7.69 -3.57 13.72
N PRO A 418 6.86 -2.60 14.16
CA PRO A 418 7.33 -1.27 14.52
C PRO A 418 8.48 -1.31 15.53
N ASN A 419 9.40 -0.35 15.47
CA ASN A 419 10.55 -0.25 16.39
C ASN A 419 10.13 0.26 17.77
N LEU A 420 9.12 -0.40 18.35
CA LEU A 420 8.54 -0.10 19.65
C LEU A 420 8.52 -1.38 20.51
N PRO A 421 8.57 -1.27 21.85
CA PRO A 421 8.60 -2.43 22.71
C PRO A 421 7.23 -3.12 22.83
N GLY A 422 7.18 -4.43 22.60
CA GLY A 422 6.07 -5.30 22.95
C GLY A 422 4.70 -4.80 22.48
N LYS A 423 3.78 -4.58 23.41
CA LYS A 423 2.40 -4.18 23.11
C LYS A 423 2.26 -2.76 22.54
N GLU A 424 3.25 -1.90 22.68
CA GLU A 424 3.25 -0.58 22.06
C GLU A 424 3.29 -0.66 20.53
N GLN A 425 3.66 -1.81 19.97
CA GLN A 425 3.52 -2.07 18.55
C GLN A 425 2.06 -2.20 18.09
N ALA A 426 1.12 -2.55 18.99
CA ALA A 426 -0.23 -3.01 18.63
C ALA A 426 -1.23 -1.86 18.34
N HIS A 427 -0.78 -0.79 17.70
CA HIS A 427 -1.63 0.36 17.34
C HIS A 427 -1.87 0.40 15.83
N SER A 428 -3.07 -0.02 15.39
CA SER A 428 -3.45 0.01 13.95
C SER A 428 -3.44 1.42 13.35
N THR A 429 -3.48 2.47 14.18
CA THR A 429 -3.39 3.88 13.76
C THR A 429 -2.11 4.17 12.97
N PHE A 430 -1.02 3.47 13.21
CA PHE A 430 0.24 3.67 12.48
C PHE A 430 0.09 3.44 10.97
N ALA A 431 -0.56 2.35 10.57
CA ALA A 431 -0.83 2.11 9.15
C ALA A 431 -1.94 3.03 8.62
N THR A 432 -2.91 3.38 9.46
CA THR A 432 -4.04 4.24 9.11
C THR A 432 -3.60 5.68 8.86
N GLU A 433 -2.66 6.22 9.66
CA GLU A 433 -2.11 7.57 9.48
C GLU A 433 -1.28 7.69 8.20
N ILE A 434 -0.49 6.66 7.84
CA ILE A 434 0.22 6.63 6.55
C ILE A 434 -0.80 6.65 5.41
N PHE A 435 -1.85 5.82 5.50
CA PHE A 435 -2.93 5.79 4.51
C PHE A 435 -3.59 7.17 4.36
N GLN A 436 -3.98 7.79 5.46
CA GLN A 436 -4.67 9.09 5.48
C GLN A 436 -3.85 10.16 4.76
N LYS A 437 -2.56 10.30 5.09
CA LYS A 437 -1.65 11.25 4.46
C LYS A 437 -1.46 10.98 2.97
N VAL A 438 -1.37 9.71 2.57
CA VAL A 438 -1.29 9.32 1.16
C VAL A 438 -2.56 9.75 0.43
N MET A 439 -3.74 9.45 0.98
CA MET A 439 -5.03 9.76 0.35
C MET A 439 -5.26 11.27 0.23
N GLU A 440 -4.87 12.07 1.22
CA GLU A 440 -4.98 13.54 1.16
C GLU A 440 -4.28 14.14 -0.07
N GLU A 441 -3.15 13.55 -0.50
CA GLU A 441 -2.42 14.05 -1.67
C GLU A 441 -2.85 13.39 -2.97
N ILE A 442 -3.18 12.07 -2.96
CA ILE A 442 -3.48 11.38 -4.22
C ILE A 442 -4.91 11.63 -4.71
N LEU A 443 -5.90 11.83 -3.84
CA LEU A 443 -7.28 12.05 -4.28
C LEU A 443 -7.43 13.28 -5.17
N PRO A 444 -6.98 14.49 -4.77
CA PRO A 444 -7.03 15.65 -5.65
C PRO A 444 -6.14 15.49 -6.90
N TYR A 445 -4.98 14.83 -6.77
CA TYR A 445 -4.11 14.53 -7.92
C TYR A 445 -4.80 13.64 -8.96
N MET A 446 -5.58 12.65 -8.53
CA MET A 446 -6.35 11.76 -9.39
C MET A 446 -7.62 12.41 -9.93
N ASN A 447 -7.88 13.68 -9.62
CA ASN A 447 -9.12 14.41 -9.95
C ASN A 447 -10.37 13.74 -9.34
N ILE A 448 -10.22 13.11 -8.19
CA ILE A 448 -11.33 12.65 -7.36
C ILE A 448 -11.75 13.85 -6.52
N PHE A 449 -12.93 14.41 -6.79
CA PHE A 449 -13.40 15.61 -6.12
C PHE A 449 -14.01 15.29 -4.76
N PRO A 450 -13.95 16.23 -3.80
CA PRO A 450 -14.66 16.12 -2.53
C PRO A 450 -16.15 15.82 -2.73
N ASP A 451 -16.68 14.86 -1.98
CA ASP A 451 -18.07 14.39 -2.02
C ASP A 451 -18.84 14.70 -0.72
N THR A 452 -18.18 15.37 0.23
CA THR A 452 -18.77 15.89 1.48
C THR A 452 -18.39 17.35 1.70
N GLU A 453 -19.25 18.09 2.43
CA GLU A 453 -18.93 19.46 2.81
C GLU A 453 -17.77 19.48 3.81
N VAL A 454 -16.78 20.31 3.55
CA VAL A 454 -15.69 20.56 4.49
C VAL A 454 -16.13 21.65 5.46
N GLU A 455 -16.38 21.34 6.73
CA GLU A 455 -16.67 22.32 7.76
C GLU A 455 -15.53 23.36 7.83
N GLY A 456 -15.83 24.60 7.45
CA GLY A 456 -14.85 25.70 7.49
C GLY A 456 -14.27 26.15 6.15
N ALA A 457 -14.64 25.53 5.04
CA ALA A 457 -14.36 26.08 3.70
C ALA A 457 -15.21 27.35 3.49
N VAL A 458 -14.65 28.51 3.79
CA VAL A 458 -15.24 29.79 3.41
C VAL A 458 -15.08 29.87 1.89
N ASP A 459 -16.21 29.87 1.20
CA ASP A 459 -16.25 30.02 -0.25
C ASP A 459 -15.82 31.48 -0.60
N GLU A 460 -14.51 31.72 -0.74
CA GLU A 460 -13.94 33.01 -1.10
C GLU A 460 -14.32 33.45 -2.53
N ASN A 461 -15.06 32.62 -3.28
CA ASN A 461 -15.43 32.88 -4.67
C ASN A 461 -16.87 33.38 -4.91
N LEU A 462 -17.67 33.58 -3.85
CA LEU A 462 -19.05 34.08 -4.01
C LEU A 462 -19.28 35.54 -3.61
N SER A 463 -18.23 36.33 -3.31
CA SER A 463 -18.38 37.76 -2.98
C SER A 463 -18.06 38.73 -4.13
N GLY A 464 -18.20 38.30 -5.35
CA GLY A 464 -17.85 39.13 -6.48
C GLY A 464 -18.73 38.98 -7.72
N GLN A 465 -20.06 39.19 -7.62
CA GLN A 465 -20.90 39.65 -8.74
C GLN A 465 -22.38 39.73 -8.34
N GLU A 466 -22.77 40.89 -7.80
CA GLU A 466 -24.08 41.52 -8.03
C GLU A 466 -24.03 42.98 -7.56
N GLU A 467 -23.48 43.87 -8.37
CA GLU A 467 -23.91 45.26 -8.37
C GLU A 467 -24.39 45.64 -9.77
N GLY A 468 -25.68 45.65 -9.85
CA GLY A 468 -26.42 46.11 -11.02
C GLY A 468 -26.21 47.58 -11.28
N ILE A 469 -26.06 47.90 -12.54
CA ILE A 469 -26.03 49.20 -13.18
C ILE A 469 -27.27 50.01 -12.81
N THR A 470 -27.09 51.15 -12.14
CA THR A 470 -27.98 52.30 -12.29
C THR A 470 -27.14 53.58 -12.42
N ASN A 471 -27.21 54.16 -13.61
CA ASN A 471 -26.81 55.54 -13.90
C ASN A 471 -27.58 56.51 -13.01
N ASN A 472 -26.89 57.52 -12.41
CA ASN A 472 -27.24 58.91 -12.63
C ASN A 472 -26.16 59.87 -12.13
N ASN A 473 -25.91 60.85 -12.96
CA ASN A 473 -25.03 62.00 -12.90
C ASN A 473 -25.37 62.95 -11.73
N GLU A 474 -24.37 63.57 -11.12
CA GLU A 474 -24.17 65.01 -10.91
C GLU A 474 -23.19 65.29 -9.72
N GLY A 475 -22.12 65.88 -10.01
CA GLY A 475 -21.51 67.16 -9.70
C GLY A 475 -21.01 67.41 -8.25
N GLY A 476 -19.70 67.73 -8.12
CA GLY A 476 -19.29 68.75 -7.14
C GLY A 476 -18.04 68.42 -6.29
N LEU A 477 -16.87 68.79 -6.81
CA LEU A 477 -15.72 69.47 -6.14
C LEU A 477 -15.33 69.23 -4.68
N GLU A 478 -14.11 68.82 -4.53
CA GLU A 478 -12.97 68.93 -3.61
C GLU A 478 -13.01 70.01 -2.48
N PRO A 479 -11.95 70.13 -1.60
CA PRO A 479 -10.84 69.23 -1.22
C PRO A 479 -10.46 69.27 0.31
N GLY A 480 -9.53 68.42 0.70
CA GLY A 480 -8.44 68.82 1.61
C GLY A 480 -8.44 68.29 3.03
N GLY A 481 -7.29 67.76 3.42
CA GLY A 481 -6.87 67.78 4.80
C GLY A 481 -6.12 66.56 5.35
N SER A 482 -4.82 66.57 5.15
CA SER A 482 -3.78 65.84 5.86
C SER A 482 -3.92 65.69 7.38
N THR A 483 -3.47 64.62 7.97
CA THR A 483 -2.30 64.53 8.89
C THR A 483 -2.16 63.13 9.52
N GLU A 484 -0.98 62.61 9.45
CA GLU A 484 -0.40 61.60 10.36
C GLU A 484 0.09 62.31 11.65
N PRO A 485 0.81 61.60 12.55
CA PRO A 485 0.77 60.23 13.16
C PRO A 485 0.88 60.28 14.72
N GLU A 486 1.38 59.19 15.30
CA GLU A 486 1.80 58.95 16.73
C GLU A 486 0.78 58.16 17.57
N GLY A 487 1.08 57.13 18.35
CA GLY A 487 2.34 56.59 18.87
C GLY A 487 1.96 55.61 19.99
N GLU A 488 2.77 54.62 20.14
CA GLU A 488 3.07 53.75 21.28
C GLU A 488 2.18 53.73 22.52
N THR A 489 1.83 52.54 23.07
CA THR A 489 2.49 51.92 24.25
C THR A 489 1.81 50.62 24.69
N ASP A 490 2.64 49.63 24.73
CA ASP A 490 2.84 48.52 25.69
C ASP A 490 2.05 48.55 27.02
N ALA A 491 1.40 47.41 27.36
CA ALA A 491 1.34 46.90 28.75
C ALA A 491 0.76 45.47 28.78
N SER A 492 1.61 44.54 29.12
CA SER A 492 1.33 43.19 29.59
C SER A 492 0.64 43.21 30.94
N GLU A 493 -0.44 42.44 31.14
CA GLU A 493 -0.94 42.04 32.42
C GLU A 493 -0.76 40.53 32.66
N PRO A 494 -0.49 40.11 33.93
CA PRO A 494 -0.13 38.75 34.27
C PRO A 494 -1.34 37.85 34.51
N SER A 495 -1.19 36.56 34.17
CA SER A 495 -2.16 35.50 34.41
C SER A 495 -2.27 35.13 35.89
N GLU A 496 -3.49 35.01 36.39
CA GLU A 496 -3.81 34.53 37.72
C GLU A 496 -3.62 33.01 37.90
N PRO A 497 -3.29 32.52 39.11
CA PRO A 497 -3.07 31.09 39.36
C PRO A 497 -4.40 30.32 39.48
N GLN A 498 -4.40 29.09 38.95
CA GLN A 498 -5.55 28.16 39.08
C GLN A 498 -5.58 27.51 40.45
N THR A 499 -6.76 27.48 41.07
CA THR A 499 -7.07 26.79 42.31
C THR A 499 -8.04 25.63 42.06
N ASP A 500 -8.00 24.59 42.91
CA ASP A 500 -8.94 23.47 42.89
C ASP A 500 -10.34 23.85 43.46
N GLU A 501 -11.29 22.92 43.38
CA GLU A 501 -12.69 23.12 43.85
C GLU A 501 -12.83 23.40 45.36
N ASN A 502 -11.74 23.37 46.11
CA ASN A 502 -11.73 23.66 47.57
C ASN A 502 -10.87 24.86 47.97
N GLY A 503 -10.27 25.59 47.00
CA GLY A 503 -9.60 26.87 47.23
C GLY A 503 -8.17 26.81 47.76
N GLU A 504 -7.45 25.69 47.59
CA GLU A 504 -6.03 25.56 47.95
C GLU A 504 -5.11 25.57 46.73
N THR A 505 -3.97 26.29 46.85
CA THR A 505 -2.95 26.38 45.78
C THR A 505 -2.09 25.11 45.71
N LEU A 506 -1.93 24.56 44.51
CA LEU A 506 -1.09 23.39 44.23
C LEU A 506 0.41 23.74 44.23
N PRO A 507 1.30 22.88 44.77
CA PRO A 507 2.74 23.12 44.77
C PRO A 507 3.39 22.82 43.41
N GLU A 508 4.36 23.65 42.99
CA GLU A 508 5.19 23.47 41.80
C GLU A 508 5.97 22.15 41.83
N ALA A 509 5.96 21.44 40.68
CA ALA A 509 6.73 20.24 40.48
C ALA A 509 8.22 20.56 40.23
N SER A 510 9.08 20.11 41.12
CA SER A 510 10.52 20.16 40.99
C SER A 510 11.03 19.08 39.97
N ALA A 511 11.93 19.51 39.11
CA ALA A 511 12.65 18.65 38.14
C ALA A 511 13.52 17.57 38.83
N PRO A 512 13.70 16.40 38.25
CA PRO A 512 14.54 15.35 38.80
C PRO A 512 16.04 15.68 38.59
N GLN A 513 16.79 15.52 39.69
CA GLN A 513 18.27 15.52 39.68
C GLN A 513 18.76 14.19 39.12
N THR A 514 19.77 14.26 38.26
CA THR A 514 20.61 13.15 37.81
C THR A 514 21.57 12.77 38.94
N ASP A 515 21.54 11.51 39.38
CA ASP A 515 22.67 10.89 40.10
C ASP A 515 23.36 9.88 39.20
N ASP A 516 24.67 10.11 39.06
CA ASP A 516 25.67 9.17 38.53
C ASP A 516 25.89 8.01 39.51
N GLU A 517 25.76 6.76 39.02
CA GLU A 517 26.69 5.63 39.28
C GLU A 517 26.42 4.49 38.29
#